data_a63575966e081476bb7a287635df1f44
#
_entry.id   a63575966e081476bb7a287635df1f44
#
_cell.length_a   1.000
_cell.length_b   1.000
_cell.length_c   1.000
_cell.angle_alpha   90.00
_cell.angle_beta   90.00
_cell.angle_gamma   90.00
#
_symmetry.space_group_name_H-M   'P 1'
#
loop_
_entity.id
_entity.type
_entity.pdbx_description
1 polymer ?
#
loop_
_entity_poly.entity_id
_entity_poly.type
_entity_poly.pdbx_seq_one_letter_code
_entity_poly.pdbx_strand_id
1 'polypeptide(L)'
;MIDLAAVEQALALLFTNFSPWMVVVPGIIIGLIFGATPGLQISMAMAIFLPMTLYMDFVQAMLFLTAIFTGGSFGSGIPAILMNIPGTSSAIATAFDGYPMARQGKHNQALGVALASSVIGVLMGYLILFLMIQPLSFMVLKLGPAEMFAVILWGMTLIATLRGEHMLKGLMAGFVGMLVGTIGFNELGMARGTMGQTFLLDGVPVIPAMMGMFAASELFKLANKGYIVESEASRKVKISEIFQGFKMAVTYPWVLIRGGFIGVFVGAVPGVGSSVSNLLSYVETQRRDKDPSSFGKGNPKGVVASESANSTSEAGSMATLLALGIPGGGATAVMLAAFAMHNITGGPQFIRQQTDVVYAIIFANFAQVFLLMVIGLLFIPLLANIVKVPMRYLIPSVLVLAVMGSFGLTGNMTGPATVLIFAVVGWLLRHYGYSVPAAVIGMLLGAMAEKSLLHSYQISGGNLAYVLERPVTLIILALLLISLFGQHLVNWFRRRRQPLGA
;
A
#
# COMPACT_ATOMS: atom_id res chain seq x y z
N MET A 1 23.06 -10.71 -12.12
CA MET A 1 23.23 -12.09 -11.60
C MET A 1 22.72 -12.09 -10.17
N ILE A 2 22.12 -13.21 -9.72
CA ILE A 2 21.70 -13.38 -8.32
C ILE A 2 22.96 -13.47 -7.47
N ASP A 3 23.02 -12.70 -6.39
CA ASP A 3 24.11 -12.75 -5.42
C ASP A 3 23.89 -13.91 -4.45
N LEU A 4 24.59 -15.03 -4.68
CA LEU A 4 24.44 -16.24 -3.90
C LEU A 4 24.89 -16.08 -2.44
N ALA A 5 25.91 -15.25 -2.19
CA ALA A 5 26.37 -14.98 -0.83
C ALA A 5 25.31 -14.22 -0.01
N ALA A 6 24.68 -13.23 -0.64
CA ALA A 6 23.58 -12.50 -0.01
C ALA A 6 22.33 -13.40 0.20
N VAL A 7 22.08 -14.36 -0.68
CA VAL A 7 21.02 -15.38 -0.49
C VAL A 7 21.30 -16.24 0.73
N GLU A 8 22.53 -16.74 0.88
CA GLU A 8 22.91 -17.55 2.03
C GLU A 8 22.78 -16.76 3.35
N GLN A 9 23.24 -15.51 3.37
CA GLN A 9 23.10 -14.62 4.52
C GLN A 9 21.62 -14.35 4.83
N ALA A 10 20.77 -14.11 3.82
CA ALA A 10 19.34 -13.91 4.00
C ALA A 10 18.66 -15.12 4.65
N LEU A 11 19.02 -16.34 4.20
CA LEU A 11 18.51 -17.56 4.82
C LEU A 11 19.02 -17.74 6.26
N ALA A 12 20.27 -17.35 6.53
CA ALA A 12 20.80 -17.36 7.89
C ALA A 12 20.02 -16.38 8.79
N LEU A 13 19.72 -15.15 8.34
CA LEU A 13 18.91 -14.19 9.07
C LEU A 13 17.52 -14.73 9.43
N LEU A 14 16.92 -15.54 8.56
CA LEU A 14 15.58 -16.08 8.76
C LEU A 14 15.53 -17.36 9.58
N PHE A 15 16.55 -18.22 9.50
CA PHE A 15 16.47 -19.58 10.04
C PHE A 15 17.46 -19.88 11.16
N THR A 16 18.47 -19.04 11.39
CA THR A 16 19.36 -19.20 12.56
C THR A 16 18.65 -18.87 13.87
N ASN A 17 17.71 -17.91 13.83
CA ASN A 17 16.89 -17.54 14.96
C ASN A 17 15.41 -17.57 14.56
N PHE A 18 14.56 -18.13 15.41
CA PHE A 18 13.12 -18.21 15.18
C PHE A 18 12.40 -16.88 15.44
N SER A 19 13.06 -15.91 16.06
CA SER A 19 12.44 -14.64 16.47
C SER A 19 11.76 -13.86 15.33
N PRO A 20 12.29 -13.80 14.08
CA PRO A 20 11.61 -13.12 12.99
C PRO A 20 10.22 -13.71 12.66
N TRP A 21 10.01 -14.99 12.91
CA TRP A 21 8.76 -15.68 12.62
C TRP A 21 7.68 -15.49 13.68
N MET A 22 8.07 -15.16 14.92
CA MET A 22 7.11 -14.93 16.03
C MET A 22 6.14 -13.78 15.74
N VAL A 23 6.55 -12.80 14.96
CA VAL A 23 5.73 -11.61 14.63
C VAL A 23 4.85 -11.81 13.39
N VAL A 24 5.13 -12.83 12.58
CA VAL A 24 4.41 -13.07 11.31
C VAL A 24 2.98 -13.50 11.55
N VAL A 25 2.76 -14.47 12.45
CA VAL A 25 1.41 -14.98 12.76
C VAL A 25 0.51 -13.88 13.32
N PRO A 26 0.91 -13.13 14.37
CA PRO A 26 0.15 -11.98 14.84
C PRO A 26 -0.08 -10.94 13.73
N GLY A 27 0.93 -10.65 12.89
CA GLY A 27 0.80 -9.73 11.77
C GLY A 27 -0.30 -10.14 10.78
N ILE A 28 -0.31 -11.40 10.33
CA ILE A 28 -1.35 -11.94 9.45
C ILE A 28 -2.73 -11.82 10.08
N ILE A 29 -2.88 -12.17 11.36
CA ILE A 29 -4.16 -12.11 12.07
C ILE A 29 -4.66 -10.67 12.17
N ILE A 30 -3.80 -9.72 12.55
CA ILE A 30 -4.13 -8.29 12.58
C ILE A 30 -4.58 -7.82 11.19
N GLY A 31 -3.80 -8.16 10.16
CA GLY A 31 -4.14 -7.85 8.78
C GLY A 31 -5.52 -8.38 8.39
N LEU A 32 -5.79 -9.66 8.64
CA LEU A 32 -7.07 -10.30 8.36
C LEU A 32 -8.23 -9.59 9.05
N ILE A 33 -8.09 -9.25 10.33
CA ILE A 33 -9.11 -8.56 11.12
C ILE A 33 -9.43 -7.19 10.53
N PHE A 34 -8.39 -6.36 10.30
CA PHE A 34 -8.58 -5.02 9.76
C PHE A 34 -9.06 -5.05 8.30
N GLY A 35 -8.51 -5.94 7.47
CA GLY A 35 -8.96 -6.11 6.10
C GLY A 35 -10.43 -6.57 6.02
N ALA A 36 -10.85 -7.51 6.86
CA ALA A 36 -12.21 -8.01 6.89
C ALA A 36 -13.22 -7.05 7.54
N THR A 37 -12.77 -5.96 8.13
CA THR A 37 -13.63 -4.96 8.76
C THR A 37 -13.87 -3.78 7.80
N PRO A 38 -15.05 -3.65 7.16
CA PRO A 38 -15.32 -2.57 6.24
C PRO A 38 -15.15 -1.19 6.88
N GLY A 39 -14.44 -0.31 6.16
CA GLY A 39 -14.11 1.04 6.64
C GLY A 39 -12.76 1.14 7.34
N LEU A 40 -12.12 0.02 7.69
CA LEU A 40 -10.73 0.03 8.14
C LEU A 40 -9.80 -0.20 6.95
N GLN A 41 -8.69 0.51 6.92
CA GLN A 41 -7.68 0.38 5.87
C GLN A 41 -6.48 -0.42 6.38
N ILE A 42 -5.80 -1.15 5.50
CA ILE A 42 -4.57 -1.88 5.84
C ILE A 42 -3.50 -0.92 6.37
N SER A 43 -3.35 0.24 5.72
CA SER A 43 -2.44 1.30 6.18
C SER A 43 -2.76 1.82 7.58
N MET A 44 -4.05 1.81 7.96
CA MET A 44 -4.48 2.14 9.32
C MET A 44 -3.99 1.10 10.32
N ALA A 45 -4.18 -0.21 10.03
CA ALA A 45 -3.67 -1.27 10.88
C ALA A 45 -2.15 -1.13 11.07
N MET A 46 -1.41 -1.01 9.97
CA MET A 46 0.03 -0.87 10.01
C MET A 46 0.47 0.38 10.80
N ALA A 47 -0.20 1.52 10.61
CA ALA A 47 0.13 2.76 11.33
C ALA A 47 -0.11 2.63 12.85
N ILE A 48 -1.18 1.96 13.27
CA ILE A 48 -1.50 1.73 14.69
C ILE A 48 -0.43 0.85 15.35
N PHE A 49 -0.01 -0.19 14.64
CA PHE A 49 0.95 -1.17 15.18
C PHE A 49 2.42 -0.81 14.87
N LEU A 50 2.67 0.24 14.07
CA LEU A 50 4.02 0.71 13.76
C LEU A 50 4.89 0.97 15.01
N PRO A 51 4.38 1.60 16.09
CA PRO A 51 5.19 1.83 17.30
C PRO A 51 5.74 0.54 17.91
N MET A 52 5.07 -0.59 17.76
CA MET A 52 5.57 -1.87 18.26
C MET A 52 6.85 -2.31 17.56
N THR A 53 7.09 -1.84 16.34
CA THR A 53 8.30 -2.18 15.59
C THR A 53 9.57 -1.56 16.19
N LEU A 54 9.48 -0.59 17.09
CA LEU A 54 10.63 -0.08 17.85
C LEU A 54 11.31 -1.15 18.71
N TYR A 55 10.55 -2.14 19.16
CA TYR A 55 11.04 -3.23 20.01
C TYR A 55 11.47 -4.45 19.19
N MET A 56 11.50 -4.33 17.87
CA MET A 56 11.87 -5.35 16.89
C MET A 56 13.15 -4.95 16.18
N ASP A 57 13.94 -5.92 15.73
CA ASP A 57 14.96 -5.61 14.73
C ASP A 57 14.30 -5.27 13.38
N PHE A 58 15.08 -4.73 12.45
CA PHE A 58 14.53 -4.25 11.18
C PHE A 58 13.88 -5.38 10.34
N VAL A 59 14.46 -6.57 10.33
CA VAL A 59 13.90 -7.73 9.61
C VAL A 59 12.57 -8.12 10.23
N GLN A 60 12.50 -8.24 11.56
CA GLN A 60 11.25 -8.52 12.28
C GLN A 60 10.19 -7.47 12.00
N ALA A 61 10.56 -6.18 12.04
CA ALA A 61 9.65 -5.08 11.77
C ALA A 61 9.06 -5.17 10.35
N MET A 62 9.90 -5.45 9.36
CA MET A 62 9.46 -5.61 7.97
C MET A 62 8.59 -6.86 7.78
N LEU A 63 8.93 -7.99 8.41
CA LEU A 63 8.12 -9.20 8.37
C LEU A 63 6.75 -8.98 9.02
N PHE A 64 6.71 -8.28 10.14
CA PHE A 64 5.46 -7.94 10.82
C PHE A 64 4.55 -7.08 9.93
N LEU A 65 5.10 -6.01 9.34
CA LEU A 65 4.33 -5.09 8.51
C LEU A 65 3.90 -5.74 7.19
N THR A 66 4.75 -6.54 6.54
CA THR A 66 4.36 -7.30 5.35
C THR A 66 3.31 -8.35 5.67
N ALA A 67 3.37 -8.99 6.84
CA ALA A 67 2.35 -9.93 7.29
C ALA A 67 0.99 -9.26 7.49
N ILE A 68 0.95 -8.05 8.07
CA ILE A 68 -0.28 -7.24 8.15
C ILE A 68 -0.79 -6.90 6.75
N PHE A 69 0.10 -6.54 5.83
CA PHE A 69 -0.30 -6.19 4.46
C PHE A 69 -0.92 -7.39 3.75
N THR A 70 -0.23 -8.51 3.73
CA THR A 70 -0.67 -9.76 3.08
C THR A 70 -1.97 -10.28 3.67
N GLY A 71 -2.08 -10.31 5.01
CA GLY A 71 -3.32 -10.68 5.71
C GLY A 71 -4.48 -9.75 5.39
N GLY A 72 -4.23 -8.45 5.36
CA GLY A 72 -5.23 -7.42 5.07
C GLY A 72 -5.71 -7.44 3.62
N SER A 73 -4.81 -7.71 2.67
CA SER A 73 -5.13 -7.83 1.25
C SER A 73 -6.16 -8.93 1.02
N PHE A 74 -5.92 -10.14 1.53
CA PHE A 74 -6.90 -11.24 1.46
C PHE A 74 -8.13 -10.96 2.31
N GLY A 75 -7.96 -10.49 3.55
CA GLY A 75 -9.04 -10.19 4.49
C GLY A 75 -10.11 -9.29 3.89
N SER A 76 -9.72 -8.31 3.06
CA SER A 76 -10.61 -7.33 2.44
C SER A 76 -11.60 -7.93 1.43
N GLY A 77 -11.27 -9.08 0.83
CA GLY A 77 -12.14 -9.83 -0.07
C GLY A 77 -13.29 -10.54 0.64
N ILE A 78 -13.15 -10.87 1.94
CA ILE A 78 -14.16 -11.63 2.69
C ILE A 78 -15.50 -10.87 2.75
N PRO A 79 -15.57 -9.62 3.26
CA PRO A 79 -16.82 -8.88 3.28
C PRO A 79 -17.29 -8.47 1.88
N ALA A 80 -16.39 -8.29 0.93
CA ALA A 80 -16.73 -8.05 -0.47
C ALA A 80 -17.56 -9.22 -1.05
N ILE A 81 -17.13 -10.46 -0.81
CA ILE A 81 -17.81 -11.67 -1.26
C ILE A 81 -19.12 -11.91 -0.47
N LEU A 82 -19.07 -11.79 0.86
CA LEU A 82 -20.20 -12.17 1.69
C LEU A 82 -21.34 -11.15 1.71
N MET A 83 -21.00 -9.84 1.60
CA MET A 83 -21.95 -8.76 1.90
C MET A 83 -22.01 -7.66 0.82
N ASN A 84 -21.26 -7.80 -0.27
CA ASN A 84 -21.12 -6.77 -1.31
C ASN A 84 -20.56 -5.44 -0.75
N ILE A 85 -19.81 -5.50 0.35
CA ILE A 85 -19.17 -4.35 0.97
C ILE A 85 -17.67 -4.62 0.99
N PRO A 86 -16.88 -4.07 0.08
CA PRO A 86 -15.43 -4.30 0.08
C PRO A 86 -14.81 -3.82 1.40
N GLY A 87 -13.95 -4.64 2.01
CA GLY A 87 -13.26 -4.28 3.23
C GLY A 87 -12.35 -3.07 3.02
N THR A 88 -11.65 -3.05 1.90
CA THR A 88 -10.82 -1.94 1.42
C THR A 88 -11.14 -1.63 -0.04
N SER A 89 -10.65 -0.49 -0.55
CA SER A 89 -10.79 -0.12 -1.98
C SER A 89 -10.16 -1.14 -2.94
N SER A 90 -9.23 -1.95 -2.46
CA SER A 90 -8.57 -2.98 -3.26
C SER A 90 -9.41 -4.25 -3.50
N ALA A 91 -10.58 -4.38 -2.86
CA ALA A 91 -11.48 -5.52 -3.02
C ALA A 91 -12.77 -5.16 -3.77
N ILE A 92 -12.84 -4.00 -4.42
CA ILE A 92 -14.04 -3.53 -5.12
C ILE A 92 -14.42 -4.50 -6.27
N ALA A 93 -13.48 -4.87 -7.12
CA ALA A 93 -13.75 -5.76 -8.24
C ALA A 93 -14.05 -7.19 -7.79
N THR A 94 -13.52 -7.63 -6.65
CA THR A 94 -13.84 -8.92 -6.05
C THR A 94 -15.31 -9.04 -5.72
N ALA A 95 -15.96 -7.94 -5.31
CA ALA A 95 -17.39 -7.92 -5.03
C ALA A 95 -18.25 -8.16 -6.29
N PHE A 96 -17.79 -7.76 -7.49
CA PHE A 96 -18.58 -7.83 -8.71
C PHE A 96 -19.03 -9.25 -9.07
N ASP A 97 -18.18 -10.26 -8.87
CA ASP A 97 -18.53 -11.66 -9.10
C ASP A 97 -18.59 -12.47 -7.80
N GLY A 98 -17.80 -12.13 -6.79
CA GLY A 98 -17.77 -12.83 -5.51
C GLY A 98 -19.12 -12.78 -4.79
N TYR A 99 -19.78 -11.62 -4.75
CA TYR A 99 -21.08 -11.48 -4.12
C TYR A 99 -22.21 -12.18 -4.89
N PRO A 100 -22.34 -12.09 -6.23
CA PRO A 100 -23.27 -12.92 -6.98
C PRO A 100 -23.05 -14.42 -6.76
N MET A 101 -21.80 -14.93 -6.69
CA MET A 101 -21.53 -16.32 -6.30
C MET A 101 -22.09 -16.63 -4.92
N ALA A 102 -21.89 -15.73 -3.97
CA ALA A 102 -22.39 -15.92 -2.62
C ALA A 102 -23.94 -15.93 -2.57
N ARG A 103 -24.59 -15.08 -3.35
CA ARG A 103 -26.07 -15.10 -3.49
C ARG A 103 -26.60 -16.38 -4.11
N GLN A 104 -25.82 -17.06 -4.96
CA GLN A 104 -26.13 -18.36 -5.53
C GLN A 104 -25.86 -19.53 -4.56
N GLY A 105 -25.52 -19.26 -3.30
CA GLY A 105 -25.16 -20.29 -2.31
C GLY A 105 -23.73 -20.80 -2.40
N LYS A 106 -22.91 -20.27 -3.33
CA LYS A 106 -21.51 -20.65 -3.59
C LYS A 106 -20.51 -19.80 -2.82
N HIS A 107 -20.89 -19.25 -1.65
CA HIS A 107 -20.04 -18.34 -0.88
C HIS A 107 -18.73 -18.99 -0.42
N ASN A 108 -18.76 -20.27 -0.01
CA ASN A 108 -17.56 -21.01 0.39
C ASN A 108 -16.61 -21.20 -0.79
N GLN A 109 -17.13 -21.52 -1.98
CA GLN A 109 -16.32 -21.65 -3.19
C GLN A 109 -15.71 -20.29 -3.56
N ALA A 110 -16.45 -19.19 -3.49
CA ALA A 110 -15.95 -17.85 -3.77
C ALA A 110 -14.81 -17.46 -2.82
N LEU A 111 -14.95 -17.75 -1.52
CA LEU A 111 -13.89 -17.54 -0.51
C LEU A 111 -12.66 -18.41 -0.81
N GLY A 112 -12.86 -19.64 -1.24
CA GLY A 112 -11.78 -20.54 -1.66
C GLY A 112 -11.04 -20.04 -2.90
N VAL A 113 -11.78 -19.54 -3.90
CA VAL A 113 -11.20 -18.92 -5.09
C VAL A 113 -10.37 -17.69 -4.70
N ALA A 114 -10.89 -16.83 -3.82
CA ALA A 114 -10.19 -15.65 -3.35
C ALA A 114 -8.90 -16.01 -2.60
N LEU A 115 -8.96 -16.96 -1.64
CA LEU A 115 -7.78 -17.41 -0.88
C LEU A 115 -6.71 -17.99 -1.81
N ALA A 116 -7.09 -18.88 -2.72
CA ALA A 116 -6.16 -19.48 -3.67
C ALA A 116 -5.49 -18.44 -4.56
N SER A 117 -6.30 -17.50 -5.09
CA SER A 117 -5.79 -16.45 -5.97
C SER A 117 -4.87 -15.46 -5.24
N SER A 118 -5.15 -15.17 -3.96
CA SER A 118 -4.30 -14.35 -3.11
C SER A 118 -2.99 -15.06 -2.78
N VAL A 119 -3.02 -16.32 -2.38
CA VAL A 119 -1.83 -17.14 -2.08
C VAL A 119 -0.93 -17.24 -3.32
N ILE A 120 -1.48 -17.64 -4.47
CA ILE A 120 -0.73 -17.75 -5.71
C ILE A 120 -0.25 -16.36 -6.17
N GLY A 121 -1.07 -15.33 -6.00
CA GLY A 121 -0.73 -13.95 -6.32
C GLY A 121 0.48 -13.45 -5.56
N VAL A 122 0.51 -13.60 -4.23
CA VAL A 122 1.68 -13.19 -3.41
C VAL A 122 2.92 -13.96 -3.84
N LEU A 123 2.84 -15.29 -4.02
CA LEU A 123 3.97 -16.10 -4.52
C LEU A 123 4.52 -15.57 -5.84
N MET A 124 3.64 -15.33 -6.81
CA MET A 124 4.04 -14.79 -8.11
C MET A 124 4.65 -13.39 -7.99
N GLY A 125 4.04 -12.53 -7.18
CA GLY A 125 4.50 -11.18 -6.98
C GLY A 125 5.92 -11.13 -6.43
N TYR A 126 6.18 -11.85 -5.34
CA TYR A 126 7.52 -11.89 -4.73
C TYR A 126 8.52 -12.68 -5.57
N LEU A 127 8.09 -13.67 -6.37
CA LEU A 127 8.96 -14.32 -7.36
C LEU A 127 9.41 -13.33 -8.44
N ILE A 128 8.48 -12.53 -8.97
CA ILE A 128 8.81 -11.48 -9.95
C ILE A 128 9.74 -10.45 -9.30
N LEU A 129 9.46 -10.02 -8.07
CA LEU A 129 10.32 -9.10 -7.33
C LEU A 129 11.72 -9.66 -7.14
N PHE A 130 11.86 -10.92 -6.74
CA PHE A 130 13.14 -11.60 -6.60
C PHE A 130 13.97 -11.57 -7.89
N LEU A 131 13.32 -11.86 -9.02
CA LEU A 131 13.99 -11.85 -10.32
C LEU A 131 14.34 -10.44 -10.79
N MET A 132 13.52 -9.45 -10.44
CA MET A 132 13.65 -8.08 -10.90
C MET A 132 14.50 -7.19 -10.00
N ILE A 133 14.72 -7.55 -8.72
CA ILE A 133 15.36 -6.65 -7.75
C ILE A 133 16.79 -6.27 -8.15
N GLN A 134 17.57 -7.19 -8.68
CA GLN A 134 18.94 -6.92 -9.13
C GLN A 134 18.99 -6.05 -10.42
N PRO A 135 18.26 -6.37 -11.50
CA PRO A 135 18.12 -5.46 -12.64
C PRO A 135 17.64 -4.08 -12.25
N LEU A 136 16.65 -4.01 -11.36
CA LEU A 136 16.09 -2.75 -10.90
C LEU A 136 17.13 -1.92 -10.11
N SER A 137 17.85 -2.55 -9.19
CA SER A 137 18.96 -1.94 -8.45
C SER A 137 20.00 -1.35 -9.39
N PHE A 138 20.44 -2.10 -10.40
CA PHE A 138 21.41 -1.62 -11.38
C PHE A 138 20.93 -0.39 -12.17
N MET A 139 19.66 -0.37 -12.53
CA MET A 139 19.05 0.79 -13.20
C MET A 139 18.98 2.01 -12.27
N VAL A 140 18.54 1.79 -11.04
CA VAL A 140 18.31 2.88 -10.07
C VAL A 140 19.63 3.46 -9.54
N LEU A 141 20.69 2.68 -9.44
CA LEU A 141 22.04 3.17 -9.08
C LEU A 141 22.64 4.17 -10.08
N LYS A 142 22.10 4.23 -11.30
CA LYS A 142 22.49 5.25 -12.29
C LYS A 142 21.80 6.60 -12.06
N LEU A 143 20.80 6.65 -11.20
CA LEU A 143 20.09 7.88 -10.88
C LEU A 143 20.89 8.67 -9.84
N GLY A 144 21.22 9.91 -10.19
CA GLY A 144 21.83 10.87 -9.27
C GLY A 144 20.77 11.66 -8.49
N PRO A 145 21.20 12.62 -7.65
CA PRO A 145 20.27 13.44 -6.86
C PRO A 145 19.24 14.22 -7.69
N ALA A 146 19.63 14.71 -8.86
CA ALA A 146 18.71 15.42 -9.75
C ALA A 146 17.60 14.51 -10.28
N GLU A 147 17.97 13.29 -10.71
CA GLU A 147 17.00 12.27 -11.13
C GLU A 147 16.08 11.85 -9.99
N MET A 148 16.64 11.63 -8.79
CA MET A 148 15.85 11.27 -7.61
C MET A 148 14.84 12.36 -7.25
N PHE A 149 15.22 13.62 -7.31
CA PHE A 149 14.29 14.74 -7.14
C PHE A 149 13.13 14.68 -8.16
N ALA A 150 13.45 14.48 -9.44
CA ALA A 150 12.44 14.37 -10.50
C ALA A 150 11.53 13.15 -10.30
N VAL A 151 12.07 11.99 -9.88
CA VAL A 151 11.30 10.77 -9.56
C VAL A 151 10.33 11.01 -8.39
N ILE A 152 10.76 11.72 -7.34
CA ILE A 152 9.91 12.07 -6.20
C ILE A 152 8.74 12.96 -6.66
N LEU A 153 9.01 13.98 -7.47
CA LEU A 153 7.95 14.85 -8.03
C LEU A 153 7.00 14.08 -8.93
N TRP A 154 7.52 13.18 -9.76
CA TRP A 154 6.70 12.32 -10.62
C TRP A 154 5.84 11.37 -9.80
N GLY A 155 6.39 10.71 -8.78
CA GLY A 155 5.66 9.86 -7.85
C GLY A 155 4.51 10.60 -7.16
N MET A 156 4.77 11.83 -6.67
CA MET A 156 3.73 12.69 -6.09
C MET A 156 2.63 13.03 -7.10
N THR A 157 3.00 13.31 -8.34
CA THR A 157 2.06 13.59 -9.42
C THR A 157 1.17 12.38 -9.73
N LEU A 158 1.76 11.18 -9.82
CA LEU A 158 1.01 9.94 -10.05
C LEU A 158 -0.03 9.69 -8.96
N ILE A 159 0.36 9.84 -7.69
CA ILE A 159 -0.56 9.67 -6.54
C ILE A 159 -1.75 10.63 -6.62
N ALA A 160 -1.50 11.85 -7.10
CA ALA A 160 -2.53 12.86 -7.23
C ALA A 160 -3.48 12.62 -8.40
N THR A 161 -2.96 12.13 -9.53
CA THR A 161 -3.75 11.93 -10.77
C THR A 161 -4.74 10.79 -10.69
N LEU A 162 -4.54 9.82 -9.79
CA LEU A 162 -5.36 8.61 -9.71
C LEU A 162 -6.81 8.83 -9.28
N ARG A 163 -7.14 9.95 -8.65
CA ARG A 163 -8.52 10.28 -8.27
C ARG A 163 -9.30 11.05 -9.33
N GLY A 164 -8.89 10.99 -10.61
CA GLY A 164 -9.64 11.47 -11.79
C GLY A 164 -10.22 12.87 -11.67
N GLU A 165 -11.44 12.99 -11.15
CA GLU A 165 -12.19 14.26 -11.04
C GLU A 165 -11.57 15.28 -10.06
N HIS A 166 -10.63 14.89 -9.20
CA HIS A 166 -10.06 15.72 -8.15
C HIS A 166 -8.52 15.75 -8.12
N MET A 167 -7.89 15.62 -9.30
CA MET A 167 -6.43 15.64 -9.45
C MET A 167 -5.78 16.82 -8.72
N LEU A 168 -6.30 18.04 -8.91
CA LEU A 168 -5.79 19.24 -8.25
C LEU A 168 -5.81 19.13 -6.73
N LYS A 169 -6.88 18.58 -6.16
CA LYS A 169 -6.96 18.37 -4.70
C LYS A 169 -5.94 17.36 -4.20
N GLY A 170 -5.65 16.31 -5.00
CA GLY A 170 -4.58 15.36 -4.72
C GLY A 170 -3.20 16.01 -4.73
N LEU A 171 -2.89 16.81 -5.77
CA LEU A 171 -1.64 17.57 -5.87
C LEU A 171 -1.49 18.56 -4.70
N MET A 172 -2.52 19.34 -4.42
CA MET A 172 -2.50 20.29 -3.30
C MET A 172 -2.23 19.59 -1.97
N ALA A 173 -2.92 18.48 -1.69
CA ALA A 173 -2.70 17.69 -0.48
C ALA A 173 -1.26 17.18 -0.39
N GLY A 174 -0.69 16.67 -1.49
CA GLY A 174 0.67 16.19 -1.56
C GLY A 174 1.70 17.29 -1.34
N PHE A 175 1.56 18.43 -2.02
CA PHE A 175 2.49 19.55 -1.85
C PHE A 175 2.39 20.18 -0.45
N VAL A 176 1.19 20.32 0.12
CA VAL A 176 1.02 20.77 1.52
C VAL A 176 1.69 19.75 2.45
N GLY A 177 1.52 18.44 2.22
CA GLY A 177 2.24 17.41 2.96
C GLY A 177 3.76 17.59 2.85
N MET A 178 4.31 17.80 1.65
CA MET A 178 5.74 18.05 1.45
C MET A 178 6.22 19.27 2.25
N LEU A 179 5.48 20.38 2.23
CA LEU A 179 5.81 21.56 3.01
C LEU A 179 5.82 21.28 4.51
N VAL A 180 4.85 20.54 5.01
CA VAL A 180 4.82 20.13 6.43
C VAL A 180 6.00 19.21 6.75
N GLY A 181 6.39 18.30 5.85
CA GLY A 181 7.53 17.41 6.01
C GLY A 181 8.90 18.09 5.97
N THR A 182 8.96 19.36 5.52
CA THR A 182 10.20 20.16 5.53
C THR A 182 10.30 21.10 6.74
N ILE A 183 9.34 21.10 7.66
CA ILE A 183 9.43 21.85 8.92
C ILE A 183 10.55 21.26 9.78
N GLY A 184 11.33 22.12 10.44
CA GLY A 184 12.44 21.73 11.30
C GLY A 184 13.81 22.09 10.74
N PHE A 185 14.87 21.44 11.21
CA PHE A 185 16.21 21.63 10.70
C PHE A 185 16.38 20.94 9.34
N ASN A 186 16.98 21.65 8.39
CA ASN A 186 17.46 21.03 7.16
C ASN A 186 18.87 20.44 7.33
N GLU A 187 19.41 19.77 6.31
CA GLU A 187 20.78 19.23 6.32
C GLU A 187 21.89 20.30 6.45
N LEU A 188 21.56 21.57 6.20
CA LEU A 188 22.47 22.70 6.39
C LEU A 188 22.38 23.33 7.79
N GLY A 189 21.58 22.73 8.71
CA GLY A 189 21.41 23.23 10.07
C GLY A 189 20.51 24.48 10.19
N MET A 190 19.76 24.82 9.14
CA MET A 190 18.83 25.97 9.20
C MET A 190 17.44 25.52 9.62
N ALA A 191 16.89 26.13 10.67
CA ALA A 191 15.53 25.89 11.12
C ALA A 191 14.52 26.60 10.20
N ARG A 192 13.47 25.88 9.76
CA ARG A 192 12.42 26.39 8.89
C ARG A 192 11.05 26.01 9.37
N GLY A 193 10.09 26.92 9.19
CA GLY A 193 8.69 26.69 9.54
C GLY A 193 8.42 26.48 11.04
N THR A 194 9.41 26.66 11.90
CA THR A 194 9.32 26.42 13.32
C THR A 194 8.57 27.50 14.10
N MET A 195 8.35 28.67 13.48
CA MET A 195 7.69 29.83 14.10
C MET A 195 8.27 30.20 15.47
N GLY A 196 9.56 29.93 15.68
CA GLY A 196 10.24 30.15 16.95
C GLY A 196 9.96 29.13 18.06
N GLN A 197 9.22 28.06 17.74
CA GLN A 197 8.87 27.02 18.71
C GLN A 197 9.94 25.93 18.77
N THR A 198 10.45 25.65 19.96
CA THR A 198 11.53 24.68 20.16
C THR A 198 11.08 23.24 19.87
N PHE A 199 9.82 22.90 20.11
CA PHE A 199 9.28 21.56 19.84
C PHE A 199 9.11 21.26 18.35
N LEU A 200 9.23 22.27 17.45
CA LEU A 200 9.22 22.10 16.02
C LEU A 200 10.63 22.09 15.39
N LEU A 201 11.70 22.20 16.21
CA LEU A 201 13.06 22.13 15.69
C LEU A 201 13.38 20.76 15.09
N ASP A 202 12.89 19.68 15.68
CA ASP A 202 12.99 18.31 15.17
C ASP A 202 11.94 17.99 14.11
N GLY A 203 11.16 19.00 13.68
CA GLY A 203 10.09 18.85 12.71
C GLY A 203 8.77 18.35 13.32
N VAL A 204 7.78 18.17 12.42
CA VAL A 204 6.53 17.54 12.79
C VAL A 204 6.76 16.02 12.89
N PRO A 205 6.40 15.38 14.03
CA PRO A 205 6.54 13.92 14.16
C PRO A 205 5.71 13.20 13.12
N VAL A 206 6.35 12.75 12.01
CA VAL A 206 5.66 12.24 10.82
C VAL A 206 4.84 11.00 11.15
N ILE A 207 5.35 10.10 11.99
CA ILE A 207 4.66 8.85 12.35
C ILE A 207 3.39 9.12 13.16
N PRO A 208 3.39 9.92 14.25
CA PRO A 208 2.17 10.37 14.89
C PRO A 208 1.19 11.09 13.97
N ALA A 209 1.68 11.95 13.05
CA ALA A 209 0.83 12.58 12.05
C ALA A 209 0.15 11.57 11.12
N MET A 210 0.87 10.53 10.68
CA MET A 210 0.32 9.42 9.89
C MET A 210 -0.74 8.65 10.66
N MET A 211 -0.50 8.33 11.93
CA MET A 211 -1.47 7.66 12.81
C MET A 211 -2.74 8.49 12.94
N GLY A 212 -2.61 9.82 13.10
CA GLY A 212 -3.72 10.76 13.09
C GLY A 212 -4.50 10.72 11.78
N MET A 213 -3.81 10.93 10.66
CA MET A 213 -4.43 11.03 9.34
C MET A 213 -5.01 9.71 8.81
N PHE A 214 -4.38 8.57 9.06
CA PHE A 214 -4.87 7.27 8.57
C PHE A 214 -5.84 6.62 9.55
N ALA A 215 -5.48 6.53 10.84
CA ALA A 215 -6.25 5.81 11.84
C ALA A 215 -7.32 6.68 12.49
N ALA A 216 -6.92 7.69 13.25
CA ALA A 216 -7.86 8.46 14.05
C ALA A 216 -8.88 9.24 13.20
N SER A 217 -8.50 9.74 12.02
CA SER A 217 -9.41 10.44 11.13
C SER A 217 -10.54 9.58 10.55
N GLU A 218 -10.32 8.27 10.37
CA GLU A 218 -11.34 7.34 9.87
C GLU A 218 -12.42 7.07 10.94
N LEU A 219 -12.03 7.13 12.22
CA LEU A 219 -12.96 6.92 13.32
C LEU A 219 -14.12 7.94 13.35
N PHE A 220 -13.88 9.18 12.89
CA PHE A 220 -14.95 10.19 12.77
C PHE A 220 -16.06 9.76 11.81
N LYS A 221 -15.75 9.02 10.74
CA LYS A 221 -16.77 8.47 9.83
C LYS A 221 -17.55 7.32 10.45
N LEU A 222 -16.89 6.54 11.27
CA LEU A 222 -17.45 5.34 11.88
C LEU A 222 -18.27 5.67 13.12
N ALA A 223 -18.04 6.83 13.75
CA ALA A 223 -18.70 7.24 14.99
C ALA A 223 -20.24 7.30 14.88
N ASN A 224 -20.77 7.61 13.69
CA ASN A 224 -22.23 7.68 13.47
C ASN A 224 -22.85 6.34 13.07
N LYS A 225 -22.09 5.25 13.02
CA LYS A 225 -22.58 3.90 12.66
C LYS A 225 -22.66 3.03 13.91
N GLY A 226 -23.83 2.47 14.22
CA GLY A 226 -24.00 1.56 15.35
C GLY A 226 -23.31 0.22 15.13
N TYR A 227 -23.50 -0.36 13.96
CA TYR A 227 -22.89 -1.62 13.50
C TYR A 227 -22.31 -1.44 12.09
N ILE A 228 -21.35 -2.28 11.72
CA ILE A 228 -20.76 -2.26 10.38
C ILE A 228 -21.80 -2.72 9.34
N VAL A 229 -22.58 -3.72 9.66
CA VAL A 229 -23.66 -4.28 8.81
C VAL A 229 -24.83 -4.74 9.66
N GLU A 230 -26.04 -4.38 9.26
CA GLU A 230 -27.29 -4.77 9.94
C GLU A 230 -27.86 -6.13 9.46
N SER A 231 -27.20 -6.84 8.57
CA SER A 231 -27.73 -8.05 7.92
C SER A 231 -27.41 -9.33 8.68
N GLU A 232 -28.46 -10.09 9.02
CA GLU A 232 -28.43 -11.34 9.79
C GLU A 232 -28.03 -12.62 9.02
N ALA A 233 -27.59 -12.54 7.79
CA ALA A 233 -27.27 -13.73 7.01
C ALA A 233 -26.05 -14.49 7.55
N SER A 234 -26.25 -15.28 8.60
CA SER A 234 -25.28 -16.26 9.09
C SER A 234 -25.10 -17.37 8.04
N ARG A 235 -24.06 -17.24 7.23
CA ARG A 235 -23.71 -18.26 6.23
C ARG A 235 -22.79 -19.28 6.87
N LYS A 236 -23.21 -20.55 6.90
CA LYS A 236 -22.39 -21.65 7.44
C LYS A 236 -21.16 -21.84 6.56
N VAL A 237 -19.99 -21.74 7.16
CA VAL A 237 -18.72 -21.98 6.47
C VAL A 237 -18.44 -23.48 6.44
N LYS A 238 -18.18 -24.01 5.24
CA LYS A 238 -17.80 -25.40 5.01
C LYS A 238 -16.44 -25.49 4.35
N ILE A 239 -15.46 -26.01 5.06
CA ILE A 239 -14.06 -26.08 4.60
C ILE A 239 -13.93 -26.91 3.31
N SER A 240 -14.71 -27.99 3.15
CA SER A 240 -14.68 -28.81 1.93
C SER A 240 -15.07 -28.03 0.67
N GLU A 241 -16.04 -27.12 0.78
CA GLU A 241 -16.46 -26.26 -0.34
C GLU A 241 -15.42 -25.16 -0.63
N ILE A 242 -14.67 -24.71 0.39
CA ILE A 242 -13.54 -23.78 0.21
C ILE A 242 -12.44 -24.44 -0.62
N PHE A 243 -12.11 -25.73 -0.33
CA PHE A 243 -11.15 -26.48 -1.14
C PHE A 243 -11.61 -26.69 -2.60
N GLN A 244 -12.90 -26.80 -2.85
CA GLN A 244 -13.44 -26.83 -4.22
C GLN A 244 -13.16 -25.49 -4.93
N GLY A 245 -13.35 -24.35 -4.24
CA GLY A 245 -13.00 -23.04 -4.76
C GLY A 245 -11.49 -22.91 -5.04
N PHE A 246 -10.64 -23.43 -4.15
CA PHE A 246 -9.20 -23.45 -4.35
C PHE A 246 -8.83 -24.20 -5.65
N LYS A 247 -9.36 -25.41 -5.84
CA LYS A 247 -9.16 -26.18 -7.08
C LYS A 247 -9.66 -25.40 -8.31
N MET A 248 -10.81 -24.74 -8.18
CA MET A 248 -11.38 -23.93 -9.26
C MET A 248 -10.44 -22.78 -9.69
N ALA A 249 -9.81 -22.07 -8.76
CA ALA A 249 -8.86 -21.00 -9.09
C ALA A 249 -7.70 -21.50 -9.95
N VAL A 250 -7.14 -22.66 -9.61
CA VAL A 250 -6.01 -23.28 -10.32
C VAL A 250 -6.38 -23.71 -11.75
N THR A 251 -7.67 -23.90 -12.07
CA THR A 251 -8.11 -24.20 -13.45
C THR A 251 -8.00 -23.00 -14.39
N TYR A 252 -7.74 -21.79 -13.88
CA TYR A 252 -7.59 -20.57 -14.67
C TYR A 252 -6.16 -20.00 -14.64
N PRO A 253 -5.12 -20.76 -14.99
CA PRO A 253 -3.72 -20.33 -14.82
C PRO A 253 -3.40 -19.06 -15.60
N TRP A 254 -3.94 -18.89 -16.81
CA TRP A 254 -3.71 -17.69 -17.61
C TRP A 254 -4.34 -16.43 -17.01
N VAL A 255 -5.44 -16.57 -16.26
CA VAL A 255 -6.05 -15.45 -15.54
C VAL A 255 -5.19 -15.07 -14.34
N LEU A 256 -4.69 -16.06 -13.58
CA LEU A 256 -3.76 -15.87 -12.47
C LEU A 256 -2.48 -15.16 -12.93
N ILE A 257 -1.84 -15.68 -14.00
CA ILE A 257 -0.58 -15.13 -14.51
C ILE A 257 -0.78 -13.69 -14.99
N ARG A 258 -1.83 -13.43 -15.77
CA ARG A 258 -2.13 -12.09 -16.28
C ARG A 258 -2.44 -11.11 -15.13
N GLY A 259 -3.29 -11.53 -14.20
CA GLY A 259 -3.59 -10.75 -12.99
C GLY A 259 -2.31 -10.46 -12.19
N GLY A 260 -1.44 -11.46 -12.04
CA GLY A 260 -0.16 -11.32 -11.39
C GLY A 260 0.74 -10.25 -12.01
N PHE A 261 0.93 -10.29 -13.33
CA PHE A 261 1.71 -9.25 -14.03
C PHE A 261 1.07 -7.87 -13.92
N ILE A 262 -0.26 -7.75 -14.13
CA ILE A 262 -0.97 -6.48 -13.98
C ILE A 262 -0.77 -5.95 -12.55
N GLY A 263 -0.90 -6.83 -11.53
CA GLY A 263 -0.73 -6.43 -10.15
C GLY A 263 0.66 -5.89 -9.84
N VAL A 264 1.71 -6.61 -10.23
CA VAL A 264 3.10 -6.16 -9.97
C VAL A 264 3.39 -4.85 -10.69
N PHE A 265 3.11 -4.74 -12.00
CA PHE A 265 3.45 -3.54 -12.76
C PHE A 265 2.62 -2.32 -12.34
N VAL A 266 1.33 -2.49 -12.10
CA VAL A 266 0.47 -1.39 -11.62
C VAL A 266 0.78 -1.04 -10.17
N GLY A 267 1.06 -2.04 -9.33
CA GLY A 267 1.47 -1.86 -7.95
C GLY A 267 2.82 -1.15 -7.79
N ALA A 268 3.73 -1.32 -8.76
CA ALA A 268 5.01 -0.62 -8.80
C ALA A 268 4.88 0.86 -9.18
N VAL A 269 3.74 1.28 -9.71
CA VAL A 269 3.50 2.71 -10.00
C VAL A 269 3.16 3.43 -8.70
N PRO A 270 3.99 4.42 -8.26
CA PRO A 270 3.75 5.12 -7.02
C PRO A 270 2.34 5.68 -6.90
N GLY A 271 1.67 5.38 -5.79
CA GLY A 271 0.33 5.87 -5.48
C GLY A 271 -0.84 5.16 -6.15
N VAL A 272 -0.61 4.35 -7.18
CA VAL A 272 -1.68 3.61 -7.90
C VAL A 272 -2.23 2.48 -7.02
N GLY A 273 -1.34 1.68 -6.48
CA GLY A 273 -1.67 0.64 -5.51
C GLY A 273 -2.62 -0.44 -6.02
N SER A 274 -3.10 -1.24 -5.08
CA SER A 274 -3.92 -2.42 -5.34
C SER A 274 -5.33 -2.12 -5.86
N SER A 275 -5.86 -0.93 -5.58
CA SER A 275 -7.24 -0.59 -5.99
C SER A 275 -7.41 -0.50 -7.50
N VAL A 276 -6.42 0.04 -8.20
CA VAL A 276 -6.45 0.15 -9.67
C VAL A 276 -6.06 -1.17 -10.32
N SER A 277 -5.06 -1.88 -9.79
CA SER A 277 -4.63 -3.17 -10.34
C SER A 277 -5.75 -4.21 -10.32
N ASN A 278 -6.51 -4.25 -9.22
CA ASN A 278 -7.66 -5.10 -9.02
C ASN A 278 -8.74 -4.87 -10.11
N LEU A 279 -9.13 -3.61 -10.33
CA LEU A 279 -10.13 -3.25 -11.35
C LEU A 279 -9.62 -3.49 -12.78
N LEU A 280 -8.37 -3.11 -13.06
CA LEU A 280 -7.78 -3.27 -14.38
C LEU A 280 -7.69 -4.75 -14.78
N SER A 281 -7.25 -5.61 -13.86
CA SER A 281 -7.17 -7.05 -14.09
C SER A 281 -8.55 -7.67 -14.34
N TYR A 282 -9.57 -7.24 -13.60
CA TYR A 282 -10.94 -7.68 -13.79
C TYR A 282 -11.45 -7.31 -15.20
N VAL A 283 -11.35 -6.03 -15.57
CA VAL A 283 -11.83 -5.52 -16.87
C VAL A 283 -11.07 -6.18 -18.04
N GLU A 284 -9.76 -6.33 -17.91
CA GLU A 284 -8.94 -6.97 -18.95
C GLU A 284 -9.29 -8.46 -19.11
N THR A 285 -9.59 -9.14 -18.00
CA THR A 285 -10.04 -10.54 -18.04
C THR A 285 -11.43 -10.67 -18.67
N GLN A 286 -12.37 -9.79 -18.31
CA GLN A 286 -13.70 -9.74 -18.91
C GLN A 286 -13.62 -9.51 -20.42
N ARG A 287 -12.80 -8.57 -20.89
CA ARG A 287 -12.66 -8.22 -22.33
C ARG A 287 -12.12 -9.38 -23.17
N ARG A 288 -11.28 -10.23 -22.59
CA ARG A 288 -10.66 -11.38 -23.28
C ARG A 288 -11.40 -12.68 -23.08
N ASP A 289 -12.43 -12.71 -22.27
CA ASP A 289 -13.20 -13.94 -22.06
C ASP A 289 -14.08 -14.27 -23.27
N LYS A 290 -14.35 -15.57 -23.43
CA LYS A 290 -15.27 -16.05 -24.49
C LYS A 290 -16.71 -15.59 -24.26
N ASP A 291 -17.08 -15.41 -22.98
CA ASP A 291 -18.39 -14.89 -22.58
C ASP A 291 -18.25 -13.72 -21.59
N PRO A 292 -18.00 -12.50 -22.10
CA PRO A 292 -17.89 -11.30 -21.26
C PRO A 292 -19.19 -10.98 -20.50
N SER A 293 -20.35 -11.47 -20.97
CA SER A 293 -21.65 -11.18 -20.36
C SER A 293 -21.90 -11.96 -19.06
N SER A 294 -21.09 -12.99 -18.77
CA SER A 294 -21.15 -13.78 -17.53
C SER A 294 -20.50 -13.05 -16.33
N PHE A 295 -19.67 -12.03 -16.59
CA PHE A 295 -19.05 -11.23 -15.54
C PHE A 295 -20.09 -10.31 -14.87
N GLY A 296 -19.94 -10.11 -13.56
CA GLY A 296 -20.96 -9.45 -12.72
C GLY A 296 -22.13 -10.37 -12.34
N LYS A 297 -22.11 -11.65 -12.76
CA LYS A 297 -23.16 -12.64 -12.48
C LYS A 297 -22.67 -13.86 -11.70
N GLY A 298 -21.44 -13.80 -11.18
CA GLY A 298 -20.82 -14.86 -10.39
C GLY A 298 -19.83 -15.72 -11.21
N ASN A 299 -19.10 -15.12 -12.13
CA ASN A 299 -18.03 -15.79 -12.87
C ASN A 299 -16.78 -15.90 -11.98
N PRO A 300 -16.30 -17.13 -11.66
CA PRO A 300 -15.10 -17.30 -10.81
C PRO A 300 -13.85 -16.60 -11.36
N LYS A 301 -13.71 -16.47 -12.68
CA LYS A 301 -12.58 -15.79 -13.31
C LYS A 301 -12.50 -14.31 -12.90
N GLY A 302 -13.63 -13.66 -12.60
CA GLY A 302 -13.66 -12.29 -12.09
C GLY A 302 -13.00 -12.20 -10.71
N VAL A 303 -13.28 -13.14 -9.81
CA VAL A 303 -12.65 -13.22 -8.49
C VAL A 303 -11.17 -13.57 -8.61
N VAL A 304 -10.81 -14.54 -9.49
CA VAL A 304 -9.41 -14.91 -9.73
C VAL A 304 -8.60 -13.70 -10.22
N ALA A 305 -9.11 -12.98 -11.21
CA ALA A 305 -8.43 -11.83 -11.79
C ALA A 305 -8.22 -10.69 -10.79
N SER A 306 -9.27 -10.39 -10.00
CA SER A 306 -9.22 -9.31 -9.04
C SER A 306 -8.28 -9.62 -7.86
N GLU A 307 -8.38 -10.83 -7.28
CA GLU A 307 -7.60 -11.19 -6.10
C GLU A 307 -6.13 -11.47 -6.43
N SER A 308 -5.82 -12.08 -7.58
CA SER A 308 -4.43 -12.25 -7.99
C SER A 308 -3.73 -10.91 -8.16
N ALA A 309 -4.37 -9.93 -8.84
CA ALA A 309 -3.78 -8.61 -9.03
C ALA A 309 -3.72 -7.79 -7.75
N ASN A 310 -4.72 -7.91 -6.86
CA ASN A 310 -4.70 -7.28 -5.55
C ASN A 310 -3.45 -7.73 -4.76
N SER A 311 -3.24 -9.02 -4.66
CA SER A 311 -2.16 -9.60 -3.85
C SER A 311 -0.77 -9.41 -4.47
N THR A 312 -0.62 -9.52 -5.80
CA THR A 312 0.66 -9.27 -6.46
C THR A 312 1.08 -7.80 -6.43
N SER A 313 0.12 -6.86 -6.33
CA SER A 313 0.42 -5.42 -6.24
C SER A 313 1.19 -5.05 -4.98
N GLU A 314 1.14 -5.89 -3.95
CA GLU A 314 1.98 -5.77 -2.76
C GLU A 314 3.47 -5.82 -3.13
N ALA A 315 3.88 -6.86 -3.84
CA ALA A 315 5.27 -7.02 -4.28
C ALA A 315 5.69 -5.90 -5.26
N GLY A 316 4.79 -5.42 -6.11
CA GLY A 316 5.02 -4.24 -6.96
C GLY A 316 5.31 -2.99 -6.13
N SER A 317 4.49 -2.72 -5.12
CA SER A 317 4.68 -1.58 -4.22
C SER A 317 5.96 -1.71 -3.37
N MET A 318 6.32 -2.94 -2.99
CA MET A 318 7.58 -3.24 -2.30
C MET A 318 8.78 -3.02 -3.22
N ALA A 319 8.69 -3.37 -4.50
CA ALA A 319 9.75 -3.12 -5.48
C ALA A 319 10.12 -1.63 -5.53
N THR A 320 9.13 -0.76 -5.60
CA THR A 320 9.32 0.69 -5.64
C THR A 320 9.87 1.24 -4.32
N LEU A 321 9.35 0.74 -3.19
CA LEU A 321 9.83 1.12 -1.87
C LEU A 321 11.30 0.73 -1.67
N LEU A 322 11.66 -0.51 -1.98
CA LEU A 322 13.03 -1.02 -1.80
C LEU A 322 14.01 -0.35 -2.77
N ALA A 323 13.63 -0.20 -4.04
CA ALA A 323 14.52 0.29 -5.07
C ALA A 323 14.65 1.81 -5.12
N LEU A 324 13.56 2.55 -4.94
CA LEU A 324 13.52 4.00 -5.07
C LEU A 324 13.38 4.73 -3.72
N GLY A 325 13.00 4.01 -2.65
CA GLY A 325 12.62 4.65 -1.38
C GLY A 325 11.30 5.42 -1.48
N ILE A 326 10.48 5.12 -2.50
CA ILE A 326 9.20 5.80 -2.75
C ILE A 326 8.07 4.79 -2.52
N PRO A 327 7.08 5.12 -1.67
CA PRO A 327 5.99 4.19 -1.40
C PRO A 327 5.03 4.07 -2.59
N GLY A 328 4.63 2.84 -2.94
CA GLY A 328 3.61 2.57 -3.94
C GLY A 328 2.19 2.88 -3.49
N GLY A 329 1.94 2.98 -2.18
CA GLY A 329 0.62 3.25 -1.61
C GLY A 329 0.67 3.51 -0.11
N GLY A 330 -0.50 3.58 0.55
CA GLY A 330 -0.59 3.91 1.98
C GLY A 330 0.11 2.88 2.89
N ALA A 331 0.03 1.58 2.58
CA ALA A 331 0.69 0.53 3.35
C ALA A 331 2.23 0.67 3.27
N THR A 332 2.78 0.81 2.07
CA THR A 332 4.22 0.99 1.88
C THR A 332 4.71 2.36 2.37
N ALA A 333 3.83 3.37 2.50
CA ALA A 333 4.16 4.62 3.18
C ALA A 333 4.43 4.39 4.68
N VAL A 334 3.63 3.54 5.34
CA VAL A 334 3.89 3.16 6.73
C VAL A 334 5.20 2.34 6.85
N MET A 335 5.47 1.45 5.88
CA MET A 335 6.76 0.73 5.84
C MET A 335 7.95 1.69 5.68
N LEU A 336 7.82 2.72 4.83
CA LEU A 336 8.86 3.75 4.71
C LEU A 336 9.11 4.48 6.05
N ALA A 337 8.07 4.71 6.84
CA ALA A 337 8.21 5.25 8.18
C ALA A 337 8.97 4.27 9.11
N ALA A 338 8.73 2.95 9.00
CA ALA A 338 9.51 1.94 9.71
C ALA A 338 10.99 1.97 9.34
N PHE A 339 11.32 2.18 8.06
CA PHE A 339 12.71 2.39 7.63
C PHE A 339 13.35 3.55 8.39
N ALA A 340 12.67 4.69 8.45
CA ALA A 340 13.15 5.86 9.16
C ALA A 340 13.32 5.61 10.66
N MET A 341 12.39 4.88 11.30
CA MET A 341 12.49 4.51 12.73
C MET A 341 13.71 3.66 13.05
N HIS A 342 14.14 2.83 12.11
CA HIS A 342 15.33 1.99 12.24
C HIS A 342 16.61 2.65 11.67
N ASN A 343 16.59 3.97 11.42
CA ASN A 343 17.69 4.74 10.81
C ASN A 343 18.18 4.17 9.49
N ILE A 344 17.27 3.56 8.72
CA ILE A 344 17.55 3.01 7.40
C ILE A 344 16.93 3.93 6.34
N THR A 345 17.70 4.27 5.33
CA THR A 345 17.19 5.00 4.17
C THR A 345 16.88 4.02 3.05
N GLY A 346 15.62 3.93 2.66
CA GLY A 346 15.20 3.12 1.52
C GLY A 346 15.80 3.62 0.21
N GLY A 347 15.77 2.79 -0.81
CA GLY A 347 16.25 3.16 -2.14
C GLY A 347 17.54 2.46 -2.54
N PRO A 348 18.27 2.98 -3.55
CA PRO A 348 19.38 2.27 -4.21
C PRO A 348 20.51 1.84 -3.26
N GLN A 349 20.81 2.69 -2.28
CA GLN A 349 21.87 2.41 -1.31
C GLN A 349 21.49 1.25 -0.39
N PHE A 350 20.21 1.14 0.00
CA PHE A 350 19.71 0.04 0.82
C PHE A 350 19.89 -1.30 0.13
N ILE A 351 19.49 -1.41 -1.15
CA ILE A 351 19.68 -2.67 -1.89
C ILE A 351 21.16 -3.04 -1.99
N ARG A 352 22.03 -2.07 -2.17
CA ARG A 352 23.47 -2.33 -2.33
C ARG A 352 24.15 -2.71 -1.01
N GLN A 353 23.80 -2.04 0.07
CA GLN A 353 24.48 -2.22 1.36
C GLN A 353 23.88 -3.35 2.18
N GLN A 354 22.61 -3.68 1.98
CA GLN A 354 21.85 -4.67 2.74
C GLN A 354 21.07 -5.61 1.81
N THR A 355 21.75 -6.15 0.79
CA THR A 355 21.16 -7.08 -0.19
C THR A 355 20.60 -8.33 0.49
N ASP A 356 21.28 -8.80 1.54
CA ASP A 356 20.88 -9.91 2.40
C ASP A 356 19.54 -9.66 3.09
N VAL A 357 19.33 -8.46 3.64
CA VAL A 357 18.06 -8.05 4.26
C VAL A 357 16.95 -7.97 3.22
N VAL A 358 17.24 -7.43 2.03
CA VAL A 358 16.26 -7.36 0.93
C VAL A 358 15.81 -8.77 0.53
N TYR A 359 16.75 -9.70 0.37
CA TYR A 359 16.42 -11.10 0.08
C TYR A 359 15.70 -11.77 1.26
N ALA A 360 16.06 -11.46 2.51
CA ALA A 360 15.36 -11.98 3.68
C ALA A 360 13.88 -11.57 3.67
N ILE A 361 13.56 -10.31 3.37
CA ILE A 361 12.19 -9.83 3.23
C ILE A 361 11.45 -10.60 2.12
N ILE A 362 12.08 -10.82 0.96
CA ILE A 362 11.47 -11.53 -0.16
C ILE A 362 11.19 -12.99 0.21
N PHE A 363 12.19 -13.70 0.77
CA PHE A 363 12.06 -15.11 1.15
C PHE A 363 11.09 -15.32 2.30
N ALA A 364 11.05 -14.40 3.25
CA ALA A 364 10.06 -14.43 4.32
C ALA A 364 8.63 -14.37 3.77
N ASN A 365 8.40 -13.56 2.74
CA ASN A 365 7.08 -13.48 2.12
C ASN A 365 6.68 -14.76 1.37
N PHE A 366 7.62 -15.54 0.84
CA PHE A 366 7.32 -16.88 0.34
C PHE A 366 6.81 -17.82 1.44
N ALA A 367 7.38 -17.74 2.65
CA ALA A 367 6.91 -18.55 3.77
C ALA A 367 5.60 -18.01 4.39
N GLN A 368 5.45 -16.68 4.46
CA GLN A 368 4.21 -16.03 4.93
C GLN A 368 2.98 -16.46 4.13
N VAL A 369 3.14 -16.75 2.85
CA VAL A 369 2.04 -17.23 1.99
C VAL A 369 1.47 -18.55 2.48
N PHE A 370 2.32 -19.48 2.90
CA PHE A 370 1.84 -20.76 3.46
C PHE A 370 1.13 -20.54 4.80
N LEU A 371 1.65 -19.61 5.62
CA LEU A 371 0.98 -19.23 6.87
C LEU A 371 -0.35 -18.53 6.58
N LEU A 372 -0.42 -17.65 5.57
CA LEU A 372 -1.68 -17.04 5.13
C LEU A 372 -2.70 -18.09 4.70
N MET A 373 -2.27 -19.12 3.95
CA MET A 373 -3.16 -20.19 3.52
C MET A 373 -3.78 -20.92 4.72
N VAL A 374 -2.96 -21.29 5.71
CA VAL A 374 -3.43 -22.01 6.92
C VAL A 374 -4.26 -21.09 7.79
N ILE A 375 -3.76 -19.93 8.15
CA ILE A 375 -4.43 -18.99 9.04
C ILE A 375 -5.71 -18.46 8.37
N GLY A 376 -5.65 -18.10 7.07
CA GLY A 376 -6.82 -17.65 6.32
C GLY A 376 -7.93 -18.68 6.33
N LEU A 377 -7.60 -19.97 6.08
CA LEU A 377 -8.57 -21.05 6.12
C LEU A 377 -9.22 -21.21 7.51
N LEU A 378 -8.41 -21.13 8.58
CA LEU A 378 -8.88 -21.26 9.95
C LEU A 378 -9.70 -20.04 10.39
N PHE A 379 -9.35 -18.84 9.94
CA PHE A 379 -10.00 -17.60 10.37
C PHE A 379 -11.20 -17.19 9.51
N ILE A 380 -11.41 -17.72 8.31
CA ILE A 380 -12.58 -17.44 7.48
C ILE A 380 -13.90 -17.59 8.28
N PRO A 381 -14.15 -18.65 9.06
CA PRO A 381 -15.37 -18.77 9.86
C PRO A 381 -15.53 -17.68 10.92
N LEU A 382 -14.43 -17.28 11.53
CA LEU A 382 -14.40 -16.22 12.54
C LEU A 382 -14.63 -14.86 11.89
N LEU A 383 -13.96 -14.59 10.78
CA LEU A 383 -14.03 -13.32 10.06
C LEU A 383 -15.39 -13.07 9.42
N ALA A 384 -16.09 -14.13 9.00
CA ALA A 384 -17.48 -14.03 8.55
C ALA A 384 -18.43 -13.46 9.64
N ASN A 385 -18.04 -13.56 10.92
CA ASN A 385 -18.77 -13.01 12.06
C ASN A 385 -18.21 -11.68 12.59
N ILE A 386 -17.00 -11.31 12.24
CA ILE A 386 -16.30 -10.12 12.80
C ILE A 386 -17.02 -8.81 12.44
N VAL A 387 -17.78 -8.82 11.37
CA VAL A 387 -18.58 -7.67 10.91
C VAL A 387 -19.68 -7.28 11.89
N LYS A 388 -19.98 -8.16 12.86
CA LYS A 388 -20.96 -7.94 13.93
C LYS A 388 -20.40 -7.18 15.14
N VAL A 389 -19.09 -6.84 15.15
CA VAL A 389 -18.47 -6.11 16.26
C VAL A 389 -19.03 -4.68 16.31
N PRO A 390 -19.60 -4.26 17.45
CA PRO A 390 -20.11 -2.88 17.59
C PRO A 390 -18.99 -1.85 17.53
N MET A 391 -19.22 -0.80 16.77
CA MET A 391 -18.27 0.32 16.61
C MET A 391 -17.88 0.98 17.93
N ARG A 392 -18.80 0.95 18.93
CA ARG A 392 -18.55 1.50 20.27
C ARG A 392 -17.33 0.92 21.00
N TYR A 393 -16.91 -0.30 20.66
CA TYR A 393 -15.70 -0.92 21.23
C TYR A 393 -14.47 -0.67 20.36
N LEU A 394 -14.63 -0.73 19.04
CA LEU A 394 -13.53 -0.61 18.09
C LEU A 394 -12.92 0.80 18.09
N ILE A 395 -13.78 1.85 18.10
CA ILE A 395 -13.32 3.24 18.03
C ILE A 395 -12.43 3.62 19.21
N PRO A 396 -12.85 3.42 20.48
CA PRO A 396 -11.98 3.75 21.63
C PRO A 396 -10.70 2.94 21.64
N SER A 397 -10.75 1.64 21.33
CA SER A 397 -9.56 0.77 21.33
C SER A 397 -8.50 1.27 20.36
N VAL A 398 -8.89 1.61 19.13
CA VAL A 398 -7.97 2.14 18.11
C VAL A 398 -7.39 3.49 18.53
N LEU A 399 -8.22 4.38 19.09
CA LEU A 399 -7.76 5.69 19.52
C LEU A 399 -6.75 5.59 20.68
N VAL A 400 -7.02 4.75 21.66
CA VAL A 400 -6.10 4.49 22.77
C VAL A 400 -4.77 3.94 22.27
N LEU A 401 -4.79 2.93 21.40
CA LEU A 401 -3.57 2.37 20.82
C LEU A 401 -2.78 3.42 20.04
N ALA A 402 -3.44 4.27 19.27
CA ALA A 402 -2.78 5.32 18.49
C ALA A 402 -2.12 6.37 19.43
N VAL A 403 -2.83 6.80 20.45
CA VAL A 403 -2.31 7.80 21.42
C VAL A 403 -1.16 7.22 22.24
N MET A 404 -1.33 6.01 22.80
CA MET A 404 -0.27 5.36 23.58
C MET A 404 0.96 5.03 22.73
N GLY A 405 0.73 4.52 21.50
CA GLY A 405 1.81 4.24 20.55
C GLY A 405 2.59 5.50 20.18
N SER A 406 1.91 6.61 19.93
CA SER A 406 2.57 7.88 19.62
C SER A 406 3.37 8.45 20.79
N PHE A 407 2.87 8.30 22.04
CA PHE A 407 3.61 8.66 23.22
C PHE A 407 4.87 7.80 23.38
N GLY A 408 4.78 6.49 23.17
CA GLY A 408 5.92 5.58 23.18
C GLY A 408 7.02 5.95 22.18
N LEU A 409 6.62 6.49 21.01
CA LEU A 409 7.54 6.95 19.97
C LEU A 409 8.28 8.25 20.32
N THR A 410 7.57 9.21 20.87
CA THR A 410 8.12 10.56 21.11
C THR A 410 8.64 10.77 22.54
N GLY A 411 8.26 9.88 23.47
CA GLY A 411 8.60 10.00 24.89
C GLY A 411 7.96 11.19 25.61
N ASN A 412 7.08 11.93 24.91
CA ASN A 412 6.44 13.15 25.42
C ASN A 412 5.07 13.37 24.79
N MET A 413 4.36 14.44 25.20
CA MET A 413 3.01 14.76 24.72
C MET A 413 2.95 15.33 23.29
N THR A 414 4.08 15.59 22.63
CA THR A 414 4.06 16.07 21.24
C THR A 414 3.50 15.00 20.29
N GLY A 415 3.79 13.72 20.53
CA GLY A 415 3.23 12.61 19.77
C GLY A 415 1.70 12.54 19.85
N PRO A 416 1.11 12.36 21.04
CA PRO A 416 -0.34 12.40 21.24
C PRO A 416 -1.03 13.65 20.68
N ALA A 417 -0.45 14.83 20.92
CA ALA A 417 -0.98 16.08 20.36
C ALA A 417 -0.97 16.07 18.83
N THR A 418 0.11 15.60 18.22
CA THR A 418 0.22 15.46 16.77
C THR A 418 -0.83 14.48 16.23
N VAL A 419 -1.06 13.33 16.88
CA VAL A 419 -2.14 12.39 16.46
C VAL A 419 -3.49 13.10 16.43
N LEU A 420 -3.84 13.85 17.48
CA LEU A 420 -5.14 14.52 17.58
C LEU A 420 -5.29 15.65 16.55
N ILE A 421 -4.27 16.47 16.38
CA ILE A 421 -4.28 17.56 15.37
C ILE A 421 -4.42 16.95 13.96
N PHE A 422 -3.63 15.96 13.64
CA PHE A 422 -3.67 15.33 12.32
C PHE A 422 -4.85 14.39 12.12
N ALA A 423 -5.54 13.94 13.17
CA ALA A 423 -6.86 13.32 13.06
C ALA A 423 -7.90 14.31 12.52
N VAL A 424 -7.91 15.54 13.03
CA VAL A 424 -8.79 16.60 12.54
C VAL A 424 -8.39 17.00 11.12
N VAL A 425 -7.11 17.21 10.84
CA VAL A 425 -6.61 17.50 9.47
C VAL A 425 -7.01 16.40 8.49
N GLY A 426 -6.82 15.13 8.84
CA GLY A 426 -7.20 14.01 7.99
C GLY A 426 -8.71 13.92 7.76
N TRP A 427 -9.52 14.23 8.77
CA TRP A 427 -10.97 14.34 8.63
C TRP A 427 -11.36 15.47 7.68
N LEU A 428 -10.78 16.66 7.85
CA LEU A 428 -11.01 17.81 6.95
C LEU A 428 -10.62 17.48 5.50
N LEU A 429 -9.42 16.92 5.30
CA LEU A 429 -8.98 16.51 3.97
C LEU A 429 -10.00 15.59 3.30
N ARG A 430 -10.50 14.58 4.02
CA ARG A 430 -11.52 13.65 3.49
C ARG A 430 -12.85 14.35 3.24
N HIS A 431 -13.29 15.23 4.16
CA HIS A 431 -14.56 15.95 4.07
C HIS A 431 -14.61 16.81 2.81
N TYR A 432 -13.51 17.50 2.49
CA TYR A 432 -13.40 18.34 1.29
C TYR A 432 -12.90 17.59 0.04
N GLY A 433 -12.76 16.28 0.09
CA GLY A 433 -12.37 15.44 -1.04
C GLY A 433 -10.88 15.49 -1.40
N TYR A 434 -10.02 15.92 -0.47
CA TYR A 434 -8.56 15.83 -0.62
C TYR A 434 -8.02 14.43 -0.34
N SER A 435 -6.85 14.10 -0.90
CA SER A 435 -6.24 12.78 -0.75
C SER A 435 -5.37 12.71 0.51
N VAL A 436 -5.84 11.99 1.55
CA VAL A 436 -5.03 11.73 2.75
C VAL A 436 -3.75 10.95 2.43
N PRO A 437 -3.77 9.88 1.60
CA PRO A 437 -2.51 9.23 1.22
C PRO A 437 -1.51 10.17 0.54
N ALA A 438 -1.97 11.09 -0.32
CA ALA A 438 -1.08 12.06 -0.95
C ALA A 438 -0.44 12.99 0.07
N ALA A 439 -1.20 13.48 1.05
CA ALA A 439 -0.67 14.34 2.12
C ALA A 439 0.39 13.61 2.96
N VAL A 440 0.11 12.36 3.35
CA VAL A 440 1.06 11.54 4.14
C VAL A 440 2.33 11.26 3.35
N ILE A 441 2.20 10.81 2.11
CA ILE A 441 3.37 10.52 1.26
C ILE A 441 4.16 11.81 0.99
N GLY A 442 3.46 12.93 0.81
CA GLY A 442 4.08 14.24 0.72
C GLY A 442 4.95 14.55 1.95
N MET A 443 4.43 14.36 3.16
CA MET A 443 5.20 14.57 4.39
C MET A 443 6.46 13.70 4.46
N LEU A 444 6.37 12.41 4.08
CA LEU A 444 7.51 11.50 4.07
C LEU A 444 8.55 11.88 2.99
N LEU A 445 8.07 12.26 1.81
CA LEU A 445 8.94 12.57 0.68
C LEU A 445 9.49 14.01 0.72
N GLY A 446 8.92 14.90 1.54
CA GLY A 446 9.34 16.30 1.62
C GLY A 446 10.83 16.46 1.94
N ALA A 447 11.28 15.82 3.00
CA ALA A 447 12.70 15.83 3.39
C ALA A 447 13.60 15.19 2.32
N MET A 448 13.16 14.07 1.70
CA MET A 448 13.92 13.41 0.63
C MET A 448 14.04 14.30 -0.64
N ALA A 449 12.95 14.97 -1.01
CA ALA A 449 12.94 15.89 -2.15
C ALA A 449 13.91 17.06 -1.93
N GLU A 450 13.84 17.63 -0.74
CA GLU A 450 14.74 18.72 -0.38
C GLU A 450 16.21 18.30 -0.37
N LYS A 451 16.54 17.18 0.29
CA LYS A 451 17.88 16.60 0.31
C LYS A 451 18.40 16.38 -1.10
N SER A 452 17.58 15.78 -1.97
CA SER A 452 17.95 15.52 -3.37
C SER A 452 18.18 16.82 -4.15
N LEU A 453 17.36 17.85 -3.93
CA LEU A 453 17.52 19.15 -4.56
C LEU A 453 18.77 19.88 -4.05
N LEU A 454 19.00 19.88 -2.74
CA LEU A 454 20.19 20.50 -2.13
C LEU A 454 21.48 19.83 -2.60
N HIS A 455 21.53 18.51 -2.65
CA HIS A 455 22.69 17.79 -3.18
C HIS A 455 22.93 18.09 -4.66
N SER A 456 21.86 18.18 -5.48
CA SER A 456 21.99 18.60 -6.88
C SER A 456 22.57 20.00 -7.00
N TYR A 457 22.12 20.94 -6.17
CA TYR A 457 22.61 22.31 -6.12
C TYR A 457 24.08 22.39 -5.69
N GLN A 458 24.49 21.59 -4.69
CA GLN A 458 25.87 21.50 -4.24
C GLN A 458 26.80 20.94 -5.32
N ILE A 459 26.38 19.82 -5.97
CA ILE A 459 27.18 19.17 -7.03
C ILE A 459 27.38 20.12 -8.24
N SER A 460 26.38 20.95 -8.56
CA SER A 460 26.40 21.87 -9.66
C SER A 460 27.17 23.20 -9.37
N GLY A 461 27.72 23.34 -8.16
CA GLY A 461 28.38 24.60 -7.77
C GLY A 461 27.40 25.77 -7.61
N GLY A 462 26.15 25.53 -7.29
CA GLY A 462 25.14 26.56 -7.08
C GLY A 462 24.17 26.80 -8.25
N ASN A 463 24.21 25.96 -9.29
CA ASN A 463 23.36 26.10 -10.48
C ASN A 463 22.11 25.20 -10.38
N LEU A 464 20.92 25.78 -10.19
CA LEU A 464 19.66 25.04 -10.20
C LEU A 464 19.28 24.52 -11.58
N ALA A 465 19.77 25.14 -12.67
CA ALA A 465 19.52 24.69 -14.03
C ALA A 465 20.13 23.31 -14.32
N TYR A 466 21.11 22.87 -13.52
CA TYR A 466 21.69 21.53 -13.60
C TYR A 466 20.65 20.40 -13.63
N VAL A 467 19.53 20.54 -12.91
CA VAL A 467 18.43 19.57 -12.92
C VAL A 467 17.84 19.41 -14.33
N LEU A 468 17.83 20.48 -15.13
CA LEU A 468 17.31 20.50 -16.51
C LEU A 468 18.38 20.18 -17.56
N GLU A 469 19.65 20.08 -17.20
CA GLU A 469 20.73 19.73 -18.13
C GLU A 469 20.92 18.21 -18.28
N ARG A 470 20.37 17.44 -17.35
CA ARG A 470 20.54 15.97 -17.34
C ARG A 470 19.47 15.27 -18.18
N PRO A 471 19.86 14.43 -19.17
CA PRO A 471 18.91 13.83 -20.10
C PRO A 471 17.91 12.88 -19.41
N VAL A 472 18.35 12.12 -18.40
CA VAL A 472 17.46 11.22 -17.65
C VAL A 472 16.45 12.01 -16.83
N THR A 473 16.86 13.12 -16.22
CA THR A 473 15.95 14.02 -15.51
C THR A 473 14.88 14.59 -16.46
N LEU A 474 15.28 15.02 -17.66
CA LEU A 474 14.33 15.53 -18.66
C LEU A 474 13.30 14.46 -19.08
N ILE A 475 13.72 13.20 -19.25
CA ILE A 475 12.81 12.09 -19.55
C ILE A 475 11.80 11.93 -18.42
N ILE A 476 12.24 11.92 -17.15
CA ILE A 476 11.35 11.78 -16.00
C ILE A 476 10.39 12.98 -15.90
N LEU A 477 10.86 14.20 -16.12
CA LEU A 477 10.02 15.40 -16.16
C LEU A 477 9.01 15.36 -17.32
N ALA A 478 9.40 14.85 -18.49
CA ALA A 478 8.48 14.64 -19.60
C ALA A 478 7.38 13.61 -19.23
N LEU A 479 7.74 12.50 -18.57
CA LEU A 479 6.77 11.52 -18.04
C LEU A 479 5.83 12.16 -17.01
N LEU A 480 6.34 13.05 -16.15
CA LEU A 480 5.53 13.83 -15.20
C LEU A 480 4.50 14.69 -15.94
N LEU A 481 4.92 15.44 -16.96
CA LEU A 481 4.02 16.29 -17.75
C LEU A 481 3.00 15.46 -18.52
N ILE A 482 3.38 14.32 -19.07
CA ILE A 482 2.45 13.37 -19.72
C ILE A 482 1.45 12.84 -18.70
N SER A 483 1.86 12.53 -17.49
CA SER A 483 0.97 12.07 -16.41
C SER A 483 -0.05 13.16 -16.02
N LEU A 484 0.35 14.44 -15.99
CA LEU A 484 -0.53 15.57 -15.68
C LEU A 484 -1.52 15.90 -16.80
N PHE A 485 -1.03 15.98 -18.02
CA PHE A 485 -1.78 16.57 -19.15
C PHE A 485 -2.24 15.53 -20.17
N GLY A 486 -1.75 14.29 -20.11
CA GLY A 486 -2.00 13.27 -21.14
C GLY A 486 -3.50 12.98 -21.33
N GLN A 487 -4.29 12.88 -20.28
CA GLN A 487 -5.74 12.70 -20.38
C GLN A 487 -6.44 13.90 -21.05
N HIS A 488 -6.00 15.11 -20.74
CA HIS A 488 -6.53 16.34 -21.36
C HIS A 488 -6.18 16.41 -22.85
N LEU A 489 -4.96 16.03 -23.21
CA LEU A 489 -4.49 15.94 -24.59
C LEU A 489 -5.30 14.89 -25.39
N VAL A 490 -5.47 13.68 -24.85
CA VAL A 490 -6.25 12.62 -25.48
C VAL A 490 -7.71 13.05 -25.67
N ASN A 491 -8.32 13.65 -24.66
CA ASN A 491 -9.70 14.16 -24.74
C ASN A 491 -9.84 15.31 -25.73
N TRP A 492 -8.85 16.21 -25.81
CA TRP A 492 -8.82 17.29 -26.78
C TRP A 492 -8.70 16.76 -28.21
N PHE A 493 -7.80 15.78 -28.46
CA PHE A 493 -7.68 15.12 -29.79
C PHE A 493 -8.94 14.34 -30.15
N ARG A 494 -9.62 13.66 -29.19
CA ARG A 494 -10.89 12.97 -29.45
C ARG A 494 -12.01 13.95 -29.81
N ARG A 495 -12.11 15.10 -29.14
CA ARG A 495 -13.11 16.13 -29.46
C ARG A 495 -12.90 16.73 -30.86
N ARG A 496 -11.64 16.86 -31.31
CA ARG A 496 -11.34 17.33 -32.68
C ARG A 496 -11.61 16.31 -33.76
N ARG A 497 -11.69 15.02 -33.45
CA ARG A 497 -11.98 13.94 -34.39
C ARG A 497 -13.48 13.60 -34.49
N GLN A 498 -14.35 14.16 -33.68
CA GLN A 498 -15.79 14.08 -33.90
C GLN A 498 -16.13 15.09 -35.00
N PRO A 499 -16.63 14.67 -36.15
CA PRO A 499 -17.08 15.60 -37.21
C PRO A 499 -18.22 16.45 -36.64
N LEU A 500 -18.10 17.76 -36.84
CA LEU A 500 -19.22 18.70 -36.67
C LEU A 500 -20.32 18.28 -37.68
N GLY A 501 -21.34 17.58 -37.20
CA GLY A 501 -22.51 17.34 -37.99
C GLY A 501 -22.95 15.86 -38.05
N ALA A 502 -23.84 15.46 -37.16
CA ALA A 502 -25.01 14.64 -37.49
C ALA A 502 -26.07 15.01 -36.44
#